data_0fffc888f31bdeefd0093d52e16a347c
#
_entry.id   0fffc888f31bdeefd0093d52e16a347c
#
_cell.length_a   1.000
_cell.length_b   1.000
_cell.length_c   1.000
_cell.angle_alpha   90.00
_cell.angle_beta   90.00
_cell.angle_gamma   90.00
#
_symmetry.space_group_name_H-M   'P 1'
#
loop_
_entity.id
_entity.type
_entity.pdbx_description
1 polymer ?
#
loop_
_entity_poly.entity_id
_entity_poly.type
_entity_poly.pdbx_seq_one_letter_code
_entity_poly.pdbx_strand_id
1 'polypeptide(L)'
;MTCQAIDRYPSERAGPKVVIVTLTAAHRTHPEQLSATAETAKPRLWPGLLAAALAVAAGWGAHRLWPGLPMLTVTVALGILAANVRALPAATAPGLGFAGKRLMRAGVVLLGLKLALGDIVGLGFAPVAMVIGVVVLTFFGTRWLGRRIGLPGDQPLLIATGFSICGASAVAAMNGVSDSDEEDVATAVALVTLCGSLAIVALPLLQAPLGLDAVRYGGWVGASVHDVGQVVAAGGVAGPVALHIAVVVKLMRVLLLAPIVVGTGYALRRRAARAGDTGPAGARRPALMPLFVVGFLAMVAVRGTGLLPASALEVAGTAQDLLLAAALFGLGSMVDLSRLVRTGWRALLLGLASWVLIAGAAYGGVLLTM
;
A
#
# COMPACT_ATOMS: atom_id res chain seq x y z
N MET A 1 -51.43 39.79 10.93
CA MET A 1 -51.94 40.66 9.86
C MET A 1 -51.79 42.10 10.30
N THR A 2 -50.84 42.82 9.76
CA THR A 2 -50.84 44.27 9.51
C THR A 2 -49.47 44.62 8.92
N CYS A 3 -49.47 44.93 7.62
CA CYS A 3 -48.36 45.57 6.92
C CYS A 3 -48.28 47.01 7.37
N GLN A 4 -47.12 47.49 7.79
CA GLN A 4 -46.75 48.88 7.73
C GLN A 4 -45.55 49.04 6.79
N ALA A 5 -45.82 49.68 5.66
CA ALA A 5 -44.83 50.18 4.75
C ALA A 5 -44.26 51.49 5.33
N ILE A 6 -42.97 51.64 5.38
CA ILE A 6 -42.26 52.88 5.55
C ILE A 6 -41.57 53.19 4.24
N ASP A 7 -42.18 54.18 3.53
CA ASP A 7 -41.66 54.83 2.37
C ASP A 7 -40.74 55.96 2.79
N ARG A 8 -39.49 56.03 2.27
CA ARG A 8 -38.70 57.25 2.06
C ARG A 8 -37.26 56.87 1.66
N TYR A 9 -36.93 56.93 0.45
CA TYR A 9 -36.17 57.91 -0.36
C TYR A 9 -35.82 57.33 -1.74
N PRO A 10 -35.85 58.15 -2.81
CA PRO A 10 -35.54 57.69 -4.16
C PRO A 10 -34.10 57.95 -4.54
N SER A 11 -33.42 57.01 -5.18
CA SER A 11 -32.47 57.23 -6.27
C SER A 11 -31.93 55.94 -6.84
N GLU A 12 -32.25 55.76 -8.11
CA GLU A 12 -31.45 55.17 -9.20
C GLU A 12 -30.42 54.06 -8.94
N ARG A 13 -30.78 52.88 -9.37
CA ARG A 13 -30.12 51.95 -10.31
C ARG A 13 -30.60 50.52 -10.02
N ALA A 14 -31.15 49.91 -11.07
CA ALA A 14 -31.70 48.59 -11.07
C ALA A 14 -30.63 47.49 -10.78
N GLY A 15 -30.81 46.75 -9.70
CA GLY A 15 -30.14 45.49 -9.40
C GLY A 15 -31.18 44.52 -8.81
N PRO A 16 -31.03 43.20 -8.94
CA PRO A 16 -32.08 42.25 -8.58
C PRO A 16 -32.39 42.27 -7.09
N LYS A 17 -33.68 42.36 -6.74
CA LYS A 17 -34.20 42.38 -5.39
C LYS A 17 -33.97 41.01 -4.75
N VAL A 18 -33.09 40.95 -3.77
CA VAL A 18 -32.99 39.84 -2.84
C VAL A 18 -34.08 39.99 -1.79
N VAL A 19 -35.07 39.09 -1.83
CA VAL A 19 -36.10 38.99 -0.80
C VAL A 19 -35.53 38.19 0.39
N ILE A 20 -35.15 38.89 1.44
CA ILE A 20 -34.80 38.25 2.73
C ILE A 20 -36.10 37.95 3.44
N VAL A 21 -36.53 36.70 3.47
CA VAL A 21 -37.62 36.22 4.31
C VAL A 21 -37.05 35.93 5.70
N THR A 22 -37.26 36.84 6.63
CA THR A 22 -37.01 36.63 8.08
C THR A 22 -38.15 35.79 8.64
N LEU A 23 -37.95 34.50 8.84
CA LEU A 23 -38.81 33.64 9.65
C LEU A 23 -38.55 33.92 11.13
N THR A 24 -39.42 34.63 11.75
CA THR A 24 -39.44 34.88 13.19
C THR A 24 -39.89 33.65 13.95
N ALA A 25 -39.14 33.30 14.93
CA ALA A 25 -39.21 32.15 15.80
C ALA A 25 -40.59 31.89 16.45
N ALA A 26 -40.94 30.61 16.45
CA ALA A 26 -41.72 30.01 17.51
C ALA A 26 -41.32 28.55 17.69
N HIS A 27 -40.99 28.26 18.91
CA HIS A 27 -40.63 26.98 19.51
C HIS A 27 -39.13 26.70 19.69
N ARG A 28 -38.61 27.20 20.76
CA ARG A 28 -37.46 26.60 21.47
C ARG A 28 -37.91 25.23 21.99
N THR A 29 -37.64 24.19 21.24
CA THR A 29 -37.45 22.86 21.78
C THR A 29 -35.96 22.65 21.92
N HIS A 30 -35.52 22.34 23.12
CA HIS A 30 -34.15 22.11 23.52
C HIS A 30 -33.44 21.15 22.60
N PRO A 31 -32.27 21.51 21.98
CA PRO A 31 -31.46 20.56 21.21
C PRO A 31 -30.57 19.68 22.12
N GLU A 32 -30.81 19.64 23.42
CA GLU A 32 -29.94 18.93 24.37
C GLU A 32 -30.30 17.47 24.64
N GLN A 33 -31.33 16.90 24.01
CA GLN A 33 -31.73 15.51 24.28
C GLN A 33 -31.58 14.53 23.11
N LEU A 34 -30.96 14.92 22.01
CA LEU A 34 -30.67 14.02 20.87
C LEU A 34 -29.21 13.64 20.68
N SER A 35 -28.32 14.05 21.61
CA SER A 35 -26.89 13.64 21.59
C SER A 35 -26.56 12.52 22.59
N ALA A 36 -27.55 11.91 23.21
CA ALA A 36 -27.33 10.76 24.10
C ALA A 36 -27.50 9.46 23.30
N THR A 37 -26.41 8.68 23.26
CA THR A 37 -26.35 7.27 22.87
C THR A 37 -26.35 6.92 21.38
N ALA A 38 -25.45 7.50 20.60
CA ALA A 38 -24.72 6.67 19.64
C ALA A 38 -23.44 6.18 20.33
N GLU A 39 -23.60 5.26 21.27
CA GLU A 39 -22.51 4.43 21.76
C GLU A 39 -21.91 3.73 20.54
N THR A 40 -20.75 4.22 20.07
CA THR A 40 -20.05 3.66 18.92
C THR A 40 -19.64 2.25 19.28
N ALA A 41 -20.51 1.29 19.00
CA ALA A 41 -20.24 -0.13 19.17
C ALA A 41 -18.92 -0.42 18.48
N LYS A 42 -17.91 -0.87 19.24
CA LYS A 42 -16.59 -1.21 18.70
C LYS A 42 -16.79 -2.10 17.49
N PRO A 43 -16.21 -1.78 16.34
CA PRO A 43 -16.42 -2.53 15.12
C PRO A 43 -16.03 -4.00 15.33
N ARG A 44 -16.96 -4.90 15.08
CA ARG A 44 -16.73 -6.34 15.24
C ARG A 44 -15.75 -6.81 14.18
N LEU A 45 -14.55 -7.22 14.59
CA LEU A 45 -13.50 -7.68 13.67
C LEU A 45 -13.71 -9.13 13.22
N TRP A 46 -14.38 -9.96 14.03
CA TRP A 46 -14.50 -11.38 13.83
C TRP A 46 -15.11 -11.81 12.47
N PRO A 47 -16.12 -11.11 11.88
CA PRO A 47 -16.68 -11.57 10.60
C PRO A 47 -15.68 -11.48 9.45
N GLY A 48 -14.89 -10.40 9.42
CA GLY A 48 -13.84 -10.24 8.42
C GLY A 48 -12.64 -11.15 8.64
N LEU A 49 -12.26 -11.39 9.90
CA LEU A 49 -11.19 -12.35 10.22
C LEU A 49 -11.60 -13.78 9.91
N LEU A 50 -12.86 -14.14 10.13
CA LEU A 50 -13.40 -15.45 9.73
C LEU A 50 -13.36 -15.62 8.21
N ALA A 51 -13.79 -14.60 7.45
CA ALA A 51 -13.71 -14.63 6.00
C ALA A 51 -12.25 -14.78 5.52
N ALA A 52 -11.31 -14.08 6.14
CA ALA A 52 -9.89 -14.22 5.84
C ALA A 52 -9.36 -15.63 6.18
N ALA A 53 -9.75 -16.20 7.32
CA ALA A 53 -9.36 -17.55 7.71
C ALA A 53 -9.90 -18.62 6.74
N LEU A 54 -11.16 -18.49 6.30
CA LEU A 54 -11.75 -19.36 5.29
C LEU A 54 -11.02 -19.26 3.94
N ALA A 55 -10.65 -18.04 3.52
CA ALA A 55 -9.88 -17.83 2.30
C ALA A 55 -8.46 -18.44 2.42
N VAL A 56 -7.82 -18.33 3.59
CA VAL A 56 -6.53 -18.98 3.86
C VAL A 56 -6.66 -20.50 3.78
N ALA A 57 -7.70 -21.07 4.40
CA ALA A 57 -7.97 -22.50 4.35
C ALA A 57 -8.21 -22.97 2.88
N ALA A 58 -8.99 -22.20 2.11
CA ALA A 58 -9.20 -22.48 0.69
C ALA A 58 -7.91 -22.38 -0.12
N GLY A 59 -7.09 -21.36 0.11
CA GLY A 59 -5.78 -21.19 -0.53
C GLY A 59 -4.80 -22.31 -0.18
N TRP A 60 -4.79 -22.74 1.08
CA TRP A 60 -3.98 -23.86 1.54
C TRP A 60 -4.46 -25.19 0.93
N GLY A 61 -5.78 -25.42 0.89
CA GLY A 61 -6.37 -26.57 0.22
C GLY A 61 -6.07 -26.61 -1.28
N ALA A 62 -6.19 -25.49 -1.96
CA ALA A 62 -5.84 -25.37 -3.38
C ALA A 62 -4.36 -25.68 -3.63
N HIS A 63 -3.46 -25.18 -2.79
CA HIS A 63 -2.04 -25.48 -2.87
C HIS A 63 -1.73 -26.98 -2.63
N ARG A 64 -2.48 -27.64 -1.72
CA ARG A 64 -2.35 -29.08 -1.47
C ARG A 64 -2.80 -29.92 -2.68
N LEU A 65 -3.87 -29.50 -3.36
CA LEU A 65 -4.40 -30.17 -4.55
C LEU A 65 -3.55 -29.90 -5.80
N TRP A 66 -3.05 -28.66 -5.91
CA TRP A 66 -2.17 -28.23 -7.00
C TRP A 66 -0.95 -27.48 -6.45
N PRO A 67 0.17 -28.18 -6.19
CA PRO A 67 1.39 -27.57 -5.66
C PRO A 67 1.97 -26.45 -6.50
N GLY A 68 1.64 -26.36 -7.79
CA GLY A 68 1.99 -25.25 -8.68
C GLY A 68 1.26 -23.95 -8.42
N LEU A 69 0.19 -23.95 -7.56
CA LEU A 69 -0.55 -22.76 -7.19
C LEU A 69 -0.12 -22.30 -5.79
N PRO A 70 0.63 -21.17 -5.67
CA PRO A 70 1.03 -20.65 -4.36
C PRO A 70 -0.20 -20.20 -3.54
N MET A 71 -0.28 -20.58 -2.27
CA MET A 71 -1.36 -20.21 -1.36
C MET A 71 -1.66 -18.71 -1.36
N LEU A 72 -0.60 -17.87 -1.37
CA LEU A 72 -0.71 -16.42 -1.34
C LEU A 72 -1.36 -15.85 -2.60
N THR A 73 -1.07 -16.44 -3.77
CA THR A 73 -1.69 -16.07 -5.05
C THR A 73 -3.19 -16.40 -5.05
N VAL A 74 -3.54 -17.57 -4.57
CA VAL A 74 -4.95 -17.99 -4.48
C VAL A 74 -5.72 -17.06 -3.52
N THR A 75 -5.16 -16.76 -2.35
CA THR A 75 -5.86 -15.90 -1.38
C THR A 75 -6.07 -14.48 -1.86
N VAL A 76 -5.09 -13.85 -2.56
CA VAL A 76 -5.31 -12.51 -3.12
C VAL A 76 -6.34 -12.55 -4.25
N ALA A 77 -6.31 -13.56 -5.11
CA ALA A 77 -7.27 -13.73 -6.19
C ALA A 77 -8.70 -13.91 -5.65
N LEU A 78 -8.87 -14.74 -4.60
CA LEU A 78 -10.15 -14.90 -3.91
C LEU A 78 -10.64 -13.58 -3.30
N GLY A 79 -9.75 -12.76 -2.73
CA GLY A 79 -10.08 -11.45 -2.18
C GLY A 79 -10.61 -10.51 -3.26
N ILE A 80 -9.89 -10.40 -4.39
CA ILE A 80 -10.30 -9.57 -5.53
C ILE A 80 -11.63 -10.05 -6.11
N LEU A 81 -11.77 -11.36 -6.30
CA LEU A 81 -13.01 -11.95 -6.82
C LEU A 81 -14.19 -11.64 -5.89
N ALA A 82 -14.04 -11.93 -4.59
CA ALA A 82 -15.10 -11.73 -3.61
C ALA A 82 -15.55 -10.26 -3.50
N ALA A 83 -14.63 -9.30 -3.64
CA ALA A 83 -14.96 -7.87 -3.68
C ALA A 83 -15.79 -7.51 -4.93
N ASN A 84 -15.39 -8.00 -6.10
CA ASN A 84 -16.01 -7.59 -7.37
C ASN A 84 -17.34 -8.31 -7.67
N VAL A 85 -17.54 -9.53 -7.14
CA VAL A 85 -18.85 -10.22 -7.17
C VAL A 85 -19.76 -9.84 -5.99
N ARG A 86 -19.31 -8.88 -5.13
CA ARG A 86 -20.06 -8.40 -3.95
C ARG A 86 -20.44 -9.54 -2.98
N ALA A 87 -19.63 -10.57 -2.89
CA ALA A 87 -19.87 -11.71 -2.00
C ALA A 87 -19.62 -11.40 -0.52
N LEU A 88 -18.96 -10.27 -0.20
CA LEU A 88 -18.58 -9.91 1.15
C LEU A 88 -19.62 -8.96 1.77
N PRO A 89 -20.29 -9.36 2.88
CA PRO A 89 -21.18 -8.47 3.62
C PRO A 89 -20.42 -7.27 4.19
N ALA A 90 -21.08 -6.11 4.31
CA ALA A 90 -20.48 -4.90 4.87
C ALA A 90 -19.90 -5.12 6.28
N ALA A 91 -20.46 -6.04 7.06
CA ALA A 91 -19.97 -6.41 8.40
C ALA A 91 -18.55 -7.01 8.39
N THR A 92 -18.05 -7.50 7.25
CA THR A 92 -16.67 -8.05 7.14
C THR A 92 -15.61 -6.96 6.97
N ALA A 93 -15.98 -5.78 6.50
CA ALA A 93 -15.04 -4.70 6.14
C ALA A 93 -14.08 -4.31 7.28
N PRO A 94 -14.50 -4.15 8.55
CA PRO A 94 -13.58 -3.80 9.63
C PRO A 94 -12.51 -4.87 9.88
N GLY A 95 -12.92 -6.15 9.85
CA GLY A 95 -12.00 -7.28 10.05
C GLY A 95 -11.04 -7.48 8.89
N LEU A 96 -11.50 -7.29 7.65
CA LEU A 96 -10.66 -7.37 6.46
C LEU A 96 -9.66 -6.19 6.40
N GLY A 97 -10.11 -4.99 6.79
CA GLY A 97 -9.21 -3.85 6.97
C GLY A 97 -8.14 -4.07 8.04
N PHE A 98 -8.51 -4.72 9.16
CA PHE A 98 -7.56 -5.14 10.19
C PHE A 98 -6.56 -6.17 9.63
N ALA A 99 -7.02 -7.19 8.91
CA ALA A 99 -6.17 -8.19 8.28
C ALA A 99 -5.19 -7.54 7.30
N GLY A 100 -5.67 -6.74 6.36
CA GLY A 100 -4.85 -6.05 5.36
C GLY A 100 -3.83 -5.06 5.94
N LYS A 101 -4.09 -4.48 7.12
CA LYS A 101 -3.19 -3.50 7.74
C LYS A 101 -2.33 -4.10 8.87
N ARG A 102 -2.95 -4.81 9.82
CA ARG A 102 -2.25 -5.29 11.04
C ARG A 102 -1.56 -6.63 10.82
N LEU A 103 -2.25 -7.61 10.22
CA LEU A 103 -1.65 -8.92 9.96
C LEU A 103 -0.53 -8.80 8.90
N MET A 104 -0.69 -7.92 7.89
CA MET A 104 0.38 -7.62 6.94
C MET A 104 1.63 -7.12 7.65
N ARG A 105 1.51 -6.14 8.56
CA ARG A 105 2.66 -5.61 9.30
C ARG A 105 3.33 -6.68 10.15
N ALA A 106 2.54 -7.52 10.83
CA ALA A 106 3.07 -8.64 11.61
C ALA A 106 3.78 -9.67 10.72
N GLY A 107 3.18 -10.04 9.58
CA GLY A 107 3.81 -10.92 8.60
C GLY A 107 5.12 -10.36 8.04
N VAL A 108 5.17 -9.05 7.76
CA VAL A 108 6.42 -8.38 7.31
C VAL A 108 7.48 -8.36 8.41
N VAL A 109 7.10 -8.16 9.68
CA VAL A 109 8.06 -8.27 10.81
C VAL A 109 8.67 -9.66 10.87
N LEU A 110 7.85 -10.72 10.82
CA LEU A 110 8.34 -12.11 10.84
C LEU A 110 9.18 -12.46 9.60
N LEU A 111 8.93 -11.82 8.46
CA LEU A 111 9.73 -11.99 7.26
C LEU A 111 11.21 -11.63 7.48
N GLY A 112 11.51 -10.74 8.43
CA GLY A 112 12.88 -10.42 8.83
C GLY A 112 13.67 -11.66 9.29
N LEU A 113 13.01 -12.68 9.85
CA LEU A 113 13.64 -13.94 10.24
C LEU A 113 14.04 -14.83 9.04
N LYS A 114 13.45 -14.61 7.86
CA LYS A 114 13.85 -15.31 6.61
C LYS A 114 15.06 -14.67 5.93
N LEU A 115 15.43 -13.43 6.31
CA LEU A 115 16.56 -12.74 5.73
C LEU A 115 17.84 -12.98 6.54
N ALA A 116 18.78 -13.71 5.97
CA ALA A 116 20.13 -13.73 6.48
C ALA A 116 20.94 -12.62 5.81
N LEU A 117 21.66 -11.80 6.59
CA LEU A 117 22.52 -10.74 6.05
C LEU A 117 23.59 -11.30 5.10
N GLY A 118 24.02 -12.55 5.34
CA GLY A 118 24.91 -13.29 4.46
C GLY A 118 24.37 -13.47 3.04
N ASP A 119 23.04 -13.60 2.88
CA ASP A 119 22.43 -13.75 1.57
C ASP A 119 22.55 -12.47 0.74
N ILE A 120 22.47 -11.29 1.39
CA ILE A 120 22.69 -10.00 0.74
C ILE A 120 24.15 -9.84 0.32
N VAL A 121 25.06 -10.16 1.23
CA VAL A 121 26.51 -10.09 0.96
C VAL A 121 26.91 -11.08 -0.13
N GLY A 122 26.31 -12.28 -0.13
CA GLY A 122 26.53 -13.32 -1.12
C GLY A 122 26.11 -12.95 -2.54
N LEU A 123 25.12 -12.05 -2.71
CA LEU A 123 24.74 -11.51 -4.03
C LEU A 123 25.78 -10.54 -4.62
N GLY A 124 26.67 -9.97 -3.78
CA GLY A 124 27.68 -9.03 -4.20
C GLY A 124 27.17 -7.60 -4.38
N PHE A 125 28.11 -6.70 -4.76
CA PHE A 125 27.83 -5.25 -4.83
C PHE A 125 26.91 -4.88 -6.02
N ALA A 126 27.06 -5.55 -7.16
CA ALA A 126 26.35 -5.18 -8.39
C ALA A 126 24.81 -5.26 -8.27
N PRO A 127 24.21 -6.35 -7.71
CA PRO A 127 22.76 -6.40 -7.44
C PRO A 127 22.29 -5.37 -6.42
N VAL A 128 23.09 -5.04 -5.41
CA VAL A 128 22.76 -3.98 -4.44
C VAL A 128 22.69 -2.62 -5.12
N ALA A 129 23.68 -2.29 -5.94
CA ALA A 129 23.69 -1.05 -6.73
C ALA A 129 22.52 -0.97 -7.70
N MET A 130 22.19 -2.10 -8.36
CA MET A 130 21.01 -2.23 -9.22
C MET A 130 19.72 -1.89 -8.45
N VAL A 131 19.51 -2.49 -7.28
CA VAL A 131 18.32 -2.25 -6.45
C VAL A 131 18.19 -0.78 -6.09
N ILE A 132 19.29 -0.16 -5.64
CA ILE A 132 19.31 1.28 -5.32
C ILE A 132 18.95 2.10 -6.57
N GLY A 133 19.58 1.81 -7.71
CA GLY A 133 19.31 2.49 -8.98
C GLY A 133 17.84 2.37 -9.42
N VAL A 134 17.29 1.16 -9.37
CA VAL A 134 15.86 0.92 -9.71
C VAL A 134 14.93 1.69 -8.77
N VAL A 135 15.19 1.69 -7.47
CA VAL A 135 14.37 2.41 -6.48
C VAL A 135 14.44 3.91 -6.71
N VAL A 136 15.64 4.46 -6.88
CA VAL A 136 15.84 5.90 -7.14
C VAL A 136 15.18 6.33 -8.45
N LEU A 137 15.43 5.59 -9.54
CA LEU A 137 14.84 5.87 -10.85
C LEU A 137 13.32 5.81 -10.80
N THR A 138 12.75 4.76 -10.17
CA THR A 138 11.30 4.60 -10.05
C THR A 138 10.70 5.70 -9.20
N PHE A 139 11.28 6.02 -8.06
CA PHE A 139 10.76 7.06 -7.15
C PHE A 139 10.71 8.43 -7.82
N PHE A 140 11.84 8.88 -8.37
CA PHE A 140 11.91 10.18 -9.02
C PHE A 140 11.17 10.20 -10.36
N GLY A 141 11.28 9.14 -11.16
CA GLY A 141 10.62 9.01 -12.45
C GLY A 141 9.09 9.01 -12.33
N THR A 142 8.52 8.20 -11.42
CA THR A 142 7.07 8.18 -11.15
C THR A 142 6.59 9.54 -10.63
N ARG A 143 7.34 10.14 -9.70
CA ARG A 143 6.97 11.45 -9.14
C ARG A 143 7.02 12.55 -10.21
N TRP A 144 8.03 12.54 -11.07
CA TRP A 144 8.13 13.48 -12.20
C TRP A 144 6.99 13.29 -13.19
N LEU A 145 6.72 12.03 -13.56
CA LEU A 145 5.65 11.70 -14.51
C LEU A 145 4.27 12.09 -13.96
N GLY A 146 3.99 11.82 -12.68
CA GLY A 146 2.74 12.18 -12.03
C GLY A 146 2.48 13.69 -12.04
N ARG A 147 3.53 14.49 -11.82
CA ARG A 147 3.45 15.95 -11.94
C ARG A 147 3.21 16.40 -13.37
N ARG A 148 3.84 15.75 -14.36
CA ARG A 148 3.66 16.06 -15.78
C ARG A 148 2.27 15.73 -16.28
N ILE A 149 1.66 14.64 -15.77
CA ILE A 149 0.27 14.25 -16.08
C ILE A 149 -0.73 15.20 -15.38
N GLY A 150 -0.28 15.99 -14.40
CA GLY A 150 -1.12 16.94 -13.66
C GLY A 150 -2.00 16.27 -12.61
N LEU A 151 -1.46 15.25 -11.90
CA LEU A 151 -2.13 14.68 -10.74
C LEU A 151 -2.09 15.66 -9.57
N PRO A 152 -3.22 15.81 -8.85
CA PRO A 152 -3.34 16.73 -7.73
C PRO A 152 -2.61 16.21 -6.47
N GLY A 153 -2.45 17.08 -5.50
CA GLY A 153 -2.03 16.76 -4.15
C GLY A 153 -0.74 15.97 -4.03
N ASP A 154 -0.77 15.01 -3.15
CA ASP A 154 0.35 14.12 -2.85
C ASP A 154 0.30 12.78 -3.61
N GLN A 155 -0.69 12.57 -4.49
CA GLN A 155 -0.81 11.35 -5.30
C GLN A 155 0.51 10.97 -5.99
N PRO A 156 1.23 11.90 -6.68
CA PRO A 156 2.51 11.55 -7.29
C PRO A 156 3.57 11.06 -6.32
N LEU A 157 3.58 11.60 -5.09
CA LEU A 157 4.52 11.18 -4.04
C LEU A 157 4.18 9.80 -3.48
N LEU A 158 2.91 9.58 -3.16
CA LEU A 158 2.43 8.32 -2.59
C LEU A 158 2.55 7.17 -3.59
N ILE A 159 2.17 7.38 -4.85
CA ILE A 159 2.31 6.40 -5.93
C ILE A 159 3.80 6.09 -6.15
N ALA A 160 4.66 7.12 -6.25
CA ALA A 160 6.10 6.92 -6.41
C ALA A 160 6.70 6.09 -5.28
N THR A 161 6.30 6.35 -4.04
CA THR A 161 6.79 5.60 -2.86
C THR A 161 6.31 4.15 -2.90
N GLY A 162 5.03 3.93 -3.20
CA GLY A 162 4.45 2.60 -3.28
C GLY A 162 5.11 1.73 -4.36
N PHE A 163 5.26 2.28 -5.57
CA PHE A 163 5.85 1.56 -6.69
C PHE A 163 7.35 1.29 -6.51
N SER A 164 8.08 2.23 -5.92
CA SER A 164 9.54 2.09 -5.78
C SER A 164 9.98 1.13 -4.67
N ILE A 165 9.17 0.89 -3.62
CA ILE A 165 9.62 0.14 -2.45
C ILE A 165 8.81 -1.14 -2.21
N CYS A 166 7.78 -1.09 -1.35
CA CYS A 166 7.04 -2.27 -0.91
C CYS A 166 5.52 -2.11 -0.96
N GLY A 167 5.02 -1.34 -1.90
CA GLY A 167 3.59 -1.25 -2.16
C GLY A 167 2.83 -0.47 -1.09
N ALA A 168 1.69 -1.00 -0.68
CA ALA A 168 0.77 -0.38 0.27
C ALA A 168 1.43 -0.02 1.62
N SER A 169 2.40 -0.82 2.07
CA SER A 169 3.15 -0.53 3.30
C SER A 169 4.01 0.72 3.18
N ALA A 170 4.62 0.93 2.01
CA ALA A 170 5.42 2.13 1.73
C ALA A 170 4.54 3.38 1.61
N VAL A 171 3.36 3.26 0.97
CA VAL A 171 2.35 4.34 0.93
C VAL A 171 1.94 4.73 2.35
N ALA A 172 1.61 3.74 3.20
CA ALA A 172 1.22 4.00 4.59
C ALA A 172 2.35 4.64 5.42
N ALA A 173 3.60 4.26 5.17
CA ALA A 173 4.76 4.86 5.83
C ALA A 173 4.98 6.31 5.38
N MET A 174 4.85 6.58 4.07
CA MET A 174 4.98 7.92 3.52
C MET A 174 3.84 8.83 4.01
N ASN A 175 2.60 8.34 4.04
CA ASN A 175 1.47 9.09 4.59
C ASN A 175 1.71 9.52 6.04
N GLY A 176 2.42 8.71 6.83
CA GLY A 176 2.79 9.07 8.21
C GLY A 176 3.71 10.29 8.34
N VAL A 177 4.31 10.79 7.25
CA VAL A 177 5.20 11.97 7.22
C VAL A 177 4.71 13.07 6.29
N SER A 178 3.86 12.78 5.31
CA SER A 178 3.28 13.75 4.37
C SER A 178 1.92 14.28 4.83
N ASP A 179 1.22 13.54 5.69
CA ASP A 179 -0.14 13.86 6.15
C ASP A 179 -1.10 14.13 4.99
N SER A 180 -1.05 13.20 4.02
CA SER A 180 -1.79 13.31 2.76
C SER A 180 -3.27 12.95 2.94
N ASP A 181 -4.12 13.44 2.06
CA ASP A 181 -5.56 13.14 2.05
C ASP A 181 -5.84 11.64 1.93
N GLU A 182 -6.88 11.15 2.61
CA GLU A 182 -7.27 9.72 2.60
C GLU A 182 -7.57 9.21 1.19
N GLU A 183 -8.12 10.05 0.31
CA GLU A 183 -8.42 9.72 -1.08
C GLU A 183 -7.13 9.47 -1.89
N ASP A 184 -6.11 10.31 -1.70
CA ASP A 184 -4.79 10.14 -2.33
C ASP A 184 -4.12 8.85 -1.88
N VAL A 185 -4.19 8.54 -0.58
CA VAL A 185 -3.69 7.29 0.00
C VAL A 185 -4.43 6.08 -0.57
N ALA A 186 -5.76 6.12 -0.62
CA ALA A 186 -6.59 5.03 -1.13
C ALA A 186 -6.30 4.78 -2.61
N THR A 187 -6.16 5.84 -3.40
CA THR A 187 -5.81 5.78 -4.83
C THR A 187 -4.44 5.12 -5.03
N ALA A 188 -3.42 5.57 -4.31
CA ALA A 188 -2.08 5.01 -4.41
C ALA A 188 -2.05 3.52 -4.02
N VAL A 189 -2.72 3.13 -2.93
CA VAL A 189 -2.82 1.73 -2.49
C VAL A 189 -3.55 0.87 -3.53
N ALA A 190 -4.65 1.36 -4.10
CA ALA A 190 -5.40 0.65 -5.12
C ALA A 190 -4.56 0.38 -6.38
N LEU A 191 -3.84 1.40 -6.88
CA LEU A 191 -2.97 1.28 -8.06
C LEU A 191 -1.82 0.30 -7.85
N VAL A 192 -1.14 0.41 -6.71
CA VAL A 192 -0.03 -0.48 -6.37
C VAL A 192 -0.51 -1.93 -6.24
N THR A 193 -1.66 -2.14 -5.62
CA THR A 193 -2.26 -3.48 -5.45
C THR A 193 -2.67 -4.06 -6.80
N LEU A 194 -3.30 -3.26 -7.65
CA LEU A 194 -3.69 -3.68 -9.00
C LEU A 194 -2.48 -4.08 -9.85
N CYS A 195 -1.53 -3.16 -10.02
CA CYS A 195 -0.34 -3.41 -10.85
C CYS A 195 0.49 -4.57 -10.31
N GLY A 196 0.58 -4.70 -8.98
CA GLY A 196 1.25 -5.83 -8.37
C GLY A 196 0.51 -7.16 -8.55
N SER A 197 -0.83 -7.15 -8.55
CA SER A 197 -1.62 -8.35 -8.87
C SER A 197 -1.50 -8.74 -10.33
N LEU A 198 -1.47 -7.77 -11.25
CA LEU A 198 -1.18 -8.01 -12.67
C LEU A 198 0.23 -8.60 -12.86
N ALA A 199 1.20 -8.15 -12.08
CA ALA A 199 2.57 -8.65 -12.14
C ALA A 199 2.68 -10.14 -11.78
N ILE A 200 1.82 -10.65 -10.87
CA ILE A 200 1.80 -12.09 -10.53
C ILE A 200 1.51 -12.96 -11.74
N VAL A 201 0.72 -12.46 -12.69
CA VAL A 201 0.37 -13.17 -13.92
C VAL A 201 1.32 -12.81 -15.07
N ALA A 202 1.59 -11.51 -15.26
CA ALA A 202 2.33 -11.02 -16.41
C ALA A 202 3.81 -11.41 -16.39
N LEU A 203 4.49 -11.36 -15.22
CA LEU A 203 5.91 -11.63 -15.16
C LEU A 203 6.27 -13.09 -15.47
N PRO A 204 5.58 -14.11 -14.91
CA PRO A 204 5.83 -15.49 -15.29
C PRO A 204 5.64 -15.76 -16.80
N LEU A 205 4.63 -15.16 -17.42
CA LEU A 205 4.39 -15.29 -18.85
C LEU A 205 5.49 -14.66 -19.70
N LEU A 206 6.18 -13.66 -19.17
CA LEU A 206 7.29 -12.97 -19.84
C LEU A 206 8.65 -13.62 -19.59
N GLN A 207 8.79 -14.56 -18.64
CA GLN A 207 10.06 -15.19 -18.31
C GLN A 207 10.72 -15.84 -19.53
N ALA A 208 10.01 -16.74 -20.20
CA ALA A 208 10.52 -17.47 -21.35
C ALA A 208 10.77 -16.56 -22.58
N PRO A 209 9.84 -15.67 -22.99
CA PRO A 209 10.09 -14.73 -24.09
C PRO A 209 11.27 -13.79 -23.86
N LEU A 210 11.58 -13.43 -22.61
CA LEU A 210 12.71 -12.56 -22.27
C LEU A 210 14.02 -13.35 -22.04
N GLY A 211 13.99 -14.68 -22.14
CA GLY A 211 15.17 -15.53 -21.99
C GLY A 211 15.78 -15.51 -20.59
N LEU A 212 14.95 -15.29 -19.53
CA LEU A 212 15.43 -15.18 -18.16
C LEU A 212 15.56 -16.56 -17.51
N ASP A 213 16.77 -16.89 -17.04
CA ASP A 213 17.00 -18.00 -16.13
C ASP A 213 16.39 -17.75 -14.74
N ALA A 214 16.44 -18.74 -13.84
CA ALA A 214 15.83 -18.65 -12.53
C ALA A 214 16.42 -17.51 -11.65
N VAL A 215 17.72 -17.22 -11.77
CA VAL A 215 18.41 -16.18 -11.00
C VAL A 215 18.00 -14.80 -11.48
N ARG A 216 18.12 -14.55 -12.78
CA ARG A 216 17.71 -13.28 -13.40
C ARG A 216 16.23 -13.02 -13.25
N TYR A 217 15.40 -14.04 -13.44
CA TYR A 217 13.96 -13.93 -13.23
C TYR A 217 13.64 -13.57 -11.77
N GLY A 218 14.25 -14.27 -10.81
CA GLY A 218 14.09 -13.93 -9.37
C GLY A 218 14.53 -12.50 -9.06
N GLY A 219 15.68 -12.08 -9.59
CA GLY A 219 16.16 -10.70 -9.49
C GLY A 219 15.18 -9.68 -10.06
N TRP A 220 14.65 -9.95 -11.26
CA TRP A 220 13.66 -9.10 -11.91
C TRP A 220 12.35 -8.99 -11.14
N VAL A 221 11.80 -10.11 -10.68
CA VAL A 221 10.60 -10.14 -9.83
C VAL A 221 10.82 -9.35 -8.53
N GLY A 222 11.91 -9.62 -7.81
CA GLY A 222 12.23 -8.92 -6.55
C GLY A 222 12.42 -7.41 -6.73
N ALA A 223 13.05 -7.01 -7.85
CA ALA A 223 13.31 -5.61 -8.17
C ALA A 223 12.11 -4.87 -8.75
N SER A 224 11.11 -5.54 -9.37
CA SER A 224 9.98 -4.89 -10.04
C SER A 224 8.64 -5.03 -9.33
N VAL A 225 8.31 -6.18 -8.73
CA VAL A 225 7.02 -6.42 -8.07
C VAL A 225 6.91 -5.60 -6.78
N HIS A 226 5.70 -5.15 -6.44
CA HIS A 226 5.52 -4.13 -5.41
C HIS A 226 5.44 -4.69 -4.00
N ASP A 227 4.59 -5.68 -3.74
CA ASP A 227 4.39 -6.26 -2.42
C ASP A 227 5.20 -7.57 -2.24
N VAL A 228 5.58 -7.86 -0.99
CA VAL A 228 6.37 -9.07 -0.67
C VAL A 228 5.58 -10.35 -0.98
N GLY A 229 4.27 -10.37 -0.66
CA GLY A 229 3.43 -11.52 -0.97
C GLY A 229 3.31 -11.76 -2.49
N GLN A 230 3.19 -10.68 -3.26
CA GLN A 230 3.17 -10.74 -4.72
C GLN A 230 4.51 -11.24 -5.29
N VAL A 231 5.64 -10.84 -4.67
CA VAL A 231 6.98 -11.35 -5.02
C VAL A 231 7.07 -12.85 -4.78
N VAL A 232 6.58 -13.32 -3.64
CA VAL A 232 6.56 -14.76 -3.32
C VAL A 232 5.67 -15.50 -4.32
N ALA A 233 4.51 -14.95 -4.65
CA ALA A 233 3.59 -15.54 -5.62
C ALA A 233 4.21 -15.63 -7.02
N ALA A 234 4.79 -14.53 -7.53
CA ALA A 234 5.40 -14.50 -8.87
C ALA A 234 6.72 -15.30 -8.93
N GLY A 235 7.60 -15.14 -7.94
CA GLY A 235 8.89 -15.81 -7.89
C GLY A 235 8.77 -17.32 -7.70
N GLY A 236 7.77 -17.76 -6.92
CA GLY A 236 7.52 -19.18 -6.65
C GLY A 236 7.16 -20.00 -7.90
N VAL A 237 6.60 -19.38 -8.94
CA VAL A 237 6.28 -20.06 -10.21
C VAL A 237 7.54 -20.61 -10.91
N ALA A 238 8.65 -19.91 -10.80
CA ALA A 238 9.92 -20.29 -11.45
C ALA A 238 10.84 -21.16 -10.52
N GLY A 239 10.30 -21.64 -9.41
CA GLY A 239 10.98 -22.58 -8.53
C GLY A 239 11.74 -21.94 -7.36
N PRO A 240 12.39 -22.78 -6.52
CA PRO A 240 12.95 -22.35 -5.23
C PRO A 240 14.09 -21.32 -5.36
N VAL A 241 14.92 -21.46 -6.41
CA VAL A 241 16.05 -20.54 -6.65
C VAL A 241 15.54 -19.15 -6.98
N ALA A 242 14.58 -19.04 -7.91
CA ALA A 242 13.97 -17.78 -8.30
C ALA A 242 13.26 -17.11 -7.10
N LEU A 243 12.52 -17.92 -6.31
CA LEU A 243 11.84 -17.43 -5.11
C LEU A 243 12.84 -16.86 -4.09
N HIS A 244 13.93 -17.57 -3.79
CA HIS A 244 14.94 -17.12 -2.83
C HIS A 244 15.53 -15.77 -3.27
N ILE A 245 16.02 -15.68 -4.50
CA ILE A 245 16.61 -14.46 -5.06
C ILE A 245 15.59 -13.31 -5.07
N ALA A 246 14.33 -13.58 -5.48
CA ALA A 246 13.28 -12.57 -5.51
C ALA A 246 13.00 -11.99 -4.12
N VAL A 247 12.95 -12.84 -3.09
CA VAL A 247 12.72 -12.41 -1.70
C VAL A 247 13.91 -11.59 -1.20
N VAL A 248 15.15 -12.02 -1.42
CA VAL A 248 16.36 -11.28 -0.98
C VAL A 248 16.42 -9.91 -1.63
N VAL A 249 16.26 -9.84 -2.96
CA VAL A 249 16.26 -8.57 -3.71
C VAL A 249 15.13 -7.66 -3.23
N LYS A 250 13.92 -8.21 -2.99
CA LYS A 250 12.79 -7.43 -2.45
C LYS A 250 13.09 -6.88 -1.06
N LEU A 251 13.71 -7.66 -0.19
CA LEU A 251 14.03 -7.22 1.17
C LEU A 251 15.08 -6.10 1.18
N MET A 252 16.04 -6.12 0.25
CA MET A 252 16.94 -4.97 0.05
C MET A 252 16.16 -3.69 -0.29
N ARG A 253 15.13 -3.77 -1.13
CA ARG A 253 14.27 -2.60 -1.41
C ARG A 253 13.52 -2.13 -0.17
N VAL A 254 13.04 -3.06 0.68
CA VAL A 254 12.34 -2.70 1.94
C VAL A 254 13.28 -1.92 2.88
N LEU A 255 14.56 -2.27 2.93
CA LEU A 255 15.54 -1.51 3.72
C LEU A 255 15.66 -0.05 3.29
N LEU A 256 15.47 0.24 1.99
CA LEU A 256 15.48 1.60 1.46
C LEU A 256 14.25 2.44 1.84
N LEU A 257 13.22 1.83 2.44
CA LEU A 257 12.06 2.56 2.97
C LEU A 257 12.47 3.61 3.98
N ALA A 258 13.35 3.24 4.91
CA ALA A 258 13.80 4.12 5.98
C ALA A 258 14.46 5.41 5.44
N PRO A 259 15.53 5.36 4.61
CA PRO A 259 16.15 6.56 4.10
C PRO A 259 15.23 7.41 3.21
N ILE A 260 14.33 6.80 2.43
CA ILE A 260 13.40 7.54 1.57
C ILE A 260 12.34 8.27 2.39
N VAL A 261 11.73 7.61 3.38
CA VAL A 261 10.72 8.25 4.24
C VAL A 261 11.33 9.35 5.08
N VAL A 262 12.49 9.09 5.70
CA VAL A 262 13.21 10.09 6.51
C VAL A 262 13.66 11.28 5.65
N GLY A 263 14.25 11.01 4.49
CA GLY A 263 14.72 12.06 3.57
C GLY A 263 13.58 12.92 3.03
N THR A 264 12.45 12.30 2.67
CA THR A 264 11.26 13.03 2.21
C THR A 264 10.65 13.85 3.33
N GLY A 265 10.47 13.26 4.52
CA GLY A 265 9.95 13.98 5.69
C GLY A 265 10.82 15.18 6.07
N TYR A 266 12.15 15.04 6.02
CA TYR A 266 13.07 16.16 6.22
C TYR A 266 12.91 17.25 5.15
N ALA A 267 12.80 16.86 3.88
CA ALA A 267 12.61 17.80 2.78
C ALA A 267 11.29 18.57 2.89
N LEU A 268 10.20 17.91 3.28
CA LEU A 268 8.89 18.53 3.51
C LEU A 268 8.96 19.54 4.66
N ARG A 269 9.57 19.17 5.79
CA ARG A 269 9.76 20.08 6.94
C ARG A 269 10.59 21.31 6.59
N ARG A 270 11.68 21.13 5.82
CA ARG A 270 12.49 22.28 5.36
C ARG A 270 11.69 23.22 4.45
N ARG A 271 10.80 22.70 3.62
CA ARG A 271 9.93 23.51 2.76
C ARG A 271 8.91 24.29 3.58
N ALA A 272 8.22 23.65 4.53
CA ALA A 272 7.28 24.29 5.43
C ALA A 272 7.95 25.41 6.24
N ALA A 273 9.12 25.15 6.82
CA ALA A 273 9.90 26.15 7.56
C ALA A 273 10.31 27.36 6.70
N ARG A 274 10.65 27.14 5.42
CA ARG A 274 10.98 28.23 4.48
C ARG A 274 9.74 29.03 4.04
N ALA A 275 8.56 28.40 4.04
CA ALA A 275 7.29 29.07 3.72
C ALA A 275 6.72 29.86 4.92
N GLY A 276 7.37 29.84 6.08
CA GLY A 276 6.89 30.49 7.29
C GLY A 276 5.71 29.76 7.96
N ASP A 277 5.41 28.56 7.52
CA ASP A 277 4.34 27.73 8.06
C ASP A 277 4.82 27.09 9.37
N THR A 278 4.63 27.81 10.47
CA THR A 278 4.73 27.25 11.81
C THR A 278 3.42 26.54 12.11
N GLY A 279 3.29 25.28 11.67
CA GLY A 279 2.11 24.45 11.99
C GLY A 279 1.76 24.52 13.48
N PRO A 280 0.51 24.19 13.86
CA PRO A 280 0.00 24.40 15.20
C PRO A 280 0.94 23.83 16.25
N ALA A 281 1.32 24.66 17.23
CA ALA A 281 2.16 24.30 18.36
C ALA A 281 1.46 23.14 19.13
N GLY A 282 1.99 21.93 18.99
CA GLY A 282 1.40 20.73 19.60
C GLY A 282 1.08 19.58 18.65
N ALA A 283 1.18 19.75 17.33
CA ALA A 283 1.03 18.64 16.39
C ALA A 283 2.08 17.57 16.69
N ARG A 284 1.65 16.35 17.04
CA ARG A 284 2.54 15.21 17.25
C ARG A 284 3.37 15.02 15.99
N ARG A 285 4.66 15.24 16.10
CA ARG A 285 5.60 15.00 15.00
C ARG A 285 5.48 13.53 14.59
N PRO A 286 5.12 13.23 13.32
CA PRO A 286 5.02 11.85 12.87
C PRO A 286 6.31 11.11 13.16
N ALA A 287 6.22 9.84 13.56
CA ALA A 287 7.38 9.02 13.81
C ALA A 287 8.24 8.95 12.53
N LEU A 288 9.54 9.15 12.67
CA LEU A 288 10.49 9.12 11.54
C LEU A 288 10.52 7.74 10.87
N MET A 289 10.16 6.68 11.60
CA MET A 289 10.16 5.31 11.11
C MET A 289 8.95 4.54 11.67
N PRO A 290 8.15 3.86 10.82
CA PRO A 290 7.06 3.02 11.26
C PRO A 290 7.56 1.85 12.14
N LEU A 291 6.85 1.54 13.23
CA LEU A 291 7.24 0.49 14.18
C LEU A 291 7.44 -0.89 13.55
N PHE A 292 6.66 -1.23 12.51
CA PHE A 292 6.82 -2.52 11.84
C PHE A 292 8.15 -2.62 11.07
N VAL A 293 8.70 -1.50 10.57
CA VAL A 293 10.02 -1.48 9.93
C VAL A 293 11.11 -1.71 10.97
N VAL A 294 10.97 -1.08 12.14
CA VAL A 294 11.88 -1.33 13.28
C VAL A 294 11.81 -2.80 13.69
N GLY A 295 10.59 -3.35 13.81
CA GLY A 295 10.37 -4.77 14.12
C GLY A 295 10.99 -5.69 13.07
N PHE A 296 10.84 -5.37 11.78
CA PHE A 296 11.47 -6.13 10.69
C PHE A 296 13.01 -6.12 10.82
N LEU A 297 13.62 -4.95 11.02
CA LEU A 297 15.08 -4.83 11.20
C LEU A 297 15.56 -5.57 12.44
N ALA A 298 14.79 -5.52 13.54
CA ALA A 298 15.11 -6.28 14.75
C ALA A 298 15.08 -7.80 14.47
N MET A 299 14.10 -8.30 13.71
CA MET A 299 14.04 -9.71 13.34
C MET A 299 15.19 -10.13 12.40
N VAL A 300 15.60 -9.26 11.48
CA VAL A 300 16.81 -9.47 10.67
C VAL A 300 18.05 -9.59 11.58
N ALA A 301 18.20 -8.69 12.55
CA ALA A 301 19.30 -8.74 13.51
C ALA A 301 19.26 -10.04 14.35
N VAL A 302 18.09 -10.43 14.87
CA VAL A 302 17.90 -11.68 15.60
C VAL A 302 18.27 -12.90 14.74
N ARG A 303 17.88 -12.92 13.47
CA ARG A 303 18.28 -13.96 12.52
C ARG A 303 19.77 -14.03 12.34
N GLY A 304 20.43 -12.84 12.27
CA GLY A 304 21.88 -12.72 12.12
C GLY A 304 22.69 -13.25 13.30
N THR A 305 22.09 -13.35 14.51
CA THR A 305 22.79 -13.93 15.68
C THR A 305 23.01 -15.45 15.59
N GLY A 306 22.24 -16.15 14.73
CA GLY A 306 22.29 -17.60 14.63
C GLY A 306 21.73 -18.37 15.84
N LEU A 307 21.19 -17.66 16.85
CA LEU A 307 20.74 -18.27 18.11
C LEU A 307 19.39 -19.02 18.01
N LEU A 308 18.63 -18.76 16.94
CA LEU A 308 17.31 -19.37 16.79
C LEU A 308 17.41 -20.80 16.26
N PRO A 309 16.78 -21.79 16.94
CA PRO A 309 16.73 -23.16 16.45
C PRO A 309 15.89 -23.26 15.18
N ALA A 310 16.17 -24.24 14.34
CA ALA A 310 15.46 -24.46 13.07
C ALA A 310 13.94 -24.57 13.27
N SER A 311 13.50 -25.24 14.33
CA SER A 311 12.08 -25.40 14.66
C SER A 311 11.38 -24.05 14.91
N ALA A 312 12.03 -23.11 15.59
CA ALA A 312 11.47 -21.78 15.80
C ALA A 312 11.35 -20.99 14.49
N LEU A 313 12.31 -21.16 13.57
CA LEU A 313 12.28 -20.53 12.25
C LEU A 313 11.16 -21.12 11.37
N GLU A 314 10.94 -22.43 11.43
CA GLU A 314 9.83 -23.09 10.72
C GLU A 314 8.46 -22.63 11.22
N VAL A 315 8.27 -22.55 12.54
CA VAL A 315 7.04 -22.04 13.16
C VAL A 315 6.81 -20.58 12.78
N ALA A 316 7.85 -19.74 12.88
CA ALA A 316 7.78 -18.34 12.48
C ALA A 316 7.48 -18.20 10.98
N GLY A 317 8.06 -19.04 10.12
CA GLY A 317 7.81 -19.08 8.70
C GLY A 317 6.35 -19.43 8.37
N THR A 318 5.82 -20.46 9.02
CA THR A 318 4.41 -20.86 8.86
C THR A 318 3.47 -19.76 9.35
N ALA A 319 3.73 -19.17 10.51
CA ALA A 319 2.95 -18.05 11.04
C ALA A 319 2.99 -16.86 10.08
N GLN A 320 4.15 -16.52 9.54
CA GLN A 320 4.32 -15.47 8.54
C GLN A 320 3.47 -15.74 7.29
N ASP A 321 3.52 -16.94 6.75
CA ASP A 321 2.80 -17.30 5.52
C ASP A 321 1.28 -17.22 5.74
N LEU A 322 0.76 -17.66 6.89
CA LEU A 322 -0.66 -17.53 7.26
C LEU A 322 -1.08 -16.06 7.45
N LEU A 323 -0.25 -15.26 8.13
CA LEU A 323 -0.52 -13.83 8.33
C LEU A 323 -0.54 -13.07 7.01
N LEU A 324 0.41 -13.35 6.12
CA LEU A 324 0.46 -12.73 4.79
C LEU A 324 -0.71 -13.18 3.90
N ALA A 325 -1.09 -14.46 3.94
CA ALA A 325 -2.25 -14.95 3.19
C ALA A 325 -3.55 -14.25 3.64
N ALA A 326 -3.79 -14.17 4.95
CA ALA A 326 -4.95 -13.44 5.49
C ALA A 326 -4.92 -11.95 5.14
N ALA A 327 -3.74 -11.34 5.21
CA ALA A 327 -3.55 -9.94 4.83
C ALA A 327 -3.80 -9.69 3.33
N LEU A 328 -3.33 -10.59 2.47
CA LEU A 328 -3.52 -10.51 1.02
C LEU A 328 -4.98 -10.68 0.62
N PHE A 329 -5.74 -11.58 1.29
CA PHE A 329 -7.18 -11.64 1.11
C PHE A 329 -7.85 -10.32 1.51
N GLY A 330 -7.48 -9.76 2.68
CA GLY A 330 -7.99 -8.46 3.14
C GLY A 330 -7.66 -7.32 2.17
N LEU A 331 -6.45 -7.26 1.63
CA LEU A 331 -6.07 -6.26 0.61
C LEU A 331 -6.77 -6.49 -0.72
N GLY A 332 -6.85 -7.75 -1.18
CA GLY A 332 -7.56 -8.11 -2.40
C GLY A 332 -9.05 -7.71 -2.33
N SER A 333 -9.67 -7.87 -1.15
CA SER A 333 -11.06 -7.48 -0.92
C SER A 333 -11.33 -5.97 -0.98
N MET A 334 -10.29 -5.14 -0.92
CA MET A 334 -10.39 -3.68 -1.09
C MET A 334 -10.27 -3.24 -2.56
N VAL A 335 -9.89 -4.15 -3.46
CA VAL A 335 -9.73 -3.86 -4.89
C VAL A 335 -11.07 -3.89 -5.59
N ASP A 336 -11.69 -2.73 -5.74
CA ASP A 336 -12.89 -2.53 -6.54
C ASP A 336 -12.50 -2.06 -7.95
N LEU A 337 -12.57 -2.98 -8.91
CA LEU A 337 -12.22 -2.70 -10.31
C LEU A 337 -13.10 -1.61 -10.93
N SER A 338 -14.37 -1.51 -10.49
CA SER A 338 -15.29 -0.50 -11.00
C SER A 338 -14.97 0.90 -10.48
N ARG A 339 -14.52 1.00 -9.22
CA ARG A 339 -14.00 2.27 -8.66
C ARG A 339 -12.70 2.68 -9.32
N LEU A 340 -11.82 1.74 -9.62
CA LEU A 340 -10.53 2.00 -10.25
C LEU A 340 -10.71 2.69 -11.63
N VAL A 341 -11.69 2.25 -12.42
CA VAL A 341 -12.05 2.90 -13.69
C VAL A 341 -12.60 4.31 -13.46
N ARG A 342 -13.25 4.57 -12.32
CA ARG A 342 -13.79 5.89 -11.95
C ARG A 342 -12.77 6.83 -11.30
N THR A 343 -11.66 6.31 -10.73
CA THR A 343 -10.63 7.10 -10.01
C THR A 343 -9.87 8.07 -10.93
N GLY A 344 -10.14 8.05 -12.20
CA GLY A 344 -9.55 8.94 -13.19
C GLY A 344 -8.46 8.26 -14.01
N TRP A 345 -8.59 8.35 -15.30
CA TRP A 345 -7.67 7.77 -16.27
C TRP A 345 -6.21 8.22 -16.06
N ARG A 346 -6.00 9.42 -15.49
CA ARG A 346 -4.66 9.97 -15.23
C ARG A 346 -3.90 9.17 -14.15
N ALA A 347 -4.57 8.82 -13.06
CA ALA A 347 -3.96 8.02 -11.99
C ALA A 347 -3.66 6.59 -12.47
N LEU A 348 -4.59 5.99 -13.22
CA LEU A 348 -4.39 4.68 -13.85
C LEU A 348 -3.22 4.71 -14.85
N LEU A 349 -3.15 5.73 -15.69
CA LEU A 349 -2.05 5.93 -16.63
C LEU A 349 -0.71 6.04 -15.90
N LEU A 350 -0.65 6.82 -14.80
CA LEU A 350 0.56 6.92 -13.98
C LEU A 350 0.93 5.57 -13.39
N GLY A 351 -0.03 4.82 -12.84
CA GLY A 351 0.21 3.49 -12.28
C GLY A 351 0.82 2.53 -13.31
N LEU A 352 0.19 2.41 -14.48
CA LEU A 352 0.67 1.56 -15.56
C LEU A 352 2.04 2.00 -16.10
N ALA A 353 2.24 3.31 -16.32
CA ALA A 353 3.52 3.84 -16.77
C ALA A 353 4.63 3.61 -15.73
N SER A 354 4.33 3.76 -14.43
CA SER A 354 5.27 3.47 -13.36
C SER A 354 5.58 1.99 -13.26
N TRP A 355 4.60 1.12 -13.51
CA TRP A 355 4.83 -0.33 -13.57
C TRP A 355 5.75 -0.72 -14.73
N VAL A 356 5.51 -0.17 -15.93
CA VAL A 356 6.41 -0.36 -17.07
C VAL A 356 7.81 0.20 -16.79
N LEU A 357 7.90 1.37 -16.18
CA LEU A 357 9.17 1.99 -15.80
C LEU A 357 9.98 1.08 -14.86
N ILE A 358 9.37 0.60 -13.76
CA ILE A 358 10.09 -0.24 -12.81
C ILE A 358 10.41 -1.62 -13.41
N ALA A 359 9.49 -2.23 -14.17
CA ALA A 359 9.73 -3.52 -14.80
C ALA A 359 10.87 -3.44 -15.83
N GLY A 360 10.89 -2.38 -16.65
CA GLY A 360 11.95 -2.14 -17.63
C GLY A 360 13.30 -1.81 -16.98
N ALA A 361 13.30 -0.94 -15.97
CA ALA A 361 14.52 -0.61 -15.23
C ALA A 361 15.12 -1.83 -14.51
N ALA A 362 14.26 -2.63 -13.86
CA ALA A 362 14.68 -3.86 -13.20
C ALA A 362 15.18 -4.91 -14.21
N TYR A 363 14.50 -5.06 -15.36
CA TYR A 363 14.95 -5.96 -16.43
C TYR A 363 16.34 -5.57 -16.94
N GLY A 364 16.53 -4.31 -17.33
CA GLY A 364 17.84 -3.83 -17.74
C GLY A 364 18.91 -4.00 -16.66
N GLY A 365 18.51 -3.75 -15.39
CA GLY A 365 19.39 -3.93 -14.25
C GLY A 365 19.87 -5.38 -14.06
N VAL A 366 18.96 -6.38 -14.12
CA VAL A 366 19.35 -7.78 -13.94
C VAL A 366 20.21 -8.31 -15.10
N LEU A 367 19.99 -7.83 -16.33
CA LEU A 367 20.84 -8.18 -17.47
C LEU A 367 22.28 -7.68 -17.32
N LEU A 368 22.49 -6.58 -16.60
CA LEU A 368 23.80 -5.97 -16.37
C LEU A 368 24.52 -6.53 -15.13
N THR A 369 23.77 -7.05 -14.14
CA THR A 369 24.34 -7.35 -12.82
C THR A 369 24.23 -8.80 -12.39
N MET A 370 23.41 -9.60 -13.07
CA MET A 370 23.13 -11.01 -12.82
C MET A 370 23.24 -11.82 -14.12
#